data_e37c0934f44b9e27faf59f503be41695
#
_entry.id   e37c0934f44b9e27faf59f503be41695
#
_cell.length_a   1.000
_cell.length_b   1.000
_cell.length_c   1.000
_cell.angle_alpha   90.00
_cell.angle_beta   90.00
_cell.angle_gamma   90.00
#
_symmetry.space_group_name_H-M   'P 1'
#
loop_
_entity.id
_entity.type
_entity.pdbx_description
1 polymer ?
#
loop_
_entity_poly.entity_id
_entity_poly.type
_entity_poly.pdbx_seq_one_letter_code
_entity_poly.pdbx_strand_id
1 'polypeptide(L)'
;MPIKTYREAVKEALAQEMEHDERVVLIGEDLRGGHGGNAPEEARIEAFGGVLGVTKGLWTQFGSDRVIDTPITESAIVGMAAGAAATGLRPVAELMFMDFFGVSHDALYNQAAKFRYMFGGKAKAPLVMRGMIGAGFSAAAQHSQSPYNIFATTPGLKVVVPSTPYDVKGLLIQSIRDDDPVVFCEHKMLYDLKGEVPDEIYTIPLGVANYTREGEDVTIIALSAMVHKANQVADKLAREGISVEVVDPRTISPLDEEGILESVASTGRVVIVDESAARFGFAHDVAALIASQAFHFLKAPIVLVTPPHT
;
A
#
# COMPACT_ATOMS: atom_id res chain seq x y z
N MET A 1 21.41 3.42 -10.68
CA MET A 1 20.84 3.42 -9.33
C MET A 1 21.14 2.07 -8.68
N PRO A 2 21.32 1.97 -7.35
CA PRO A 2 21.51 0.66 -6.69
C PRO A 2 20.26 -0.21 -6.87
N ILE A 3 20.51 -1.52 -6.92
CA ILE A 3 19.45 -2.52 -6.99
C ILE A 3 19.09 -2.94 -5.56
N LYS A 4 17.83 -2.76 -5.19
CA LYS A 4 17.29 -3.14 -3.87
C LYS A 4 16.07 -4.01 -4.04
N THR A 5 15.80 -4.84 -3.05
CA THR A 5 14.52 -5.53 -2.95
C THR A 5 13.44 -4.55 -2.48
N TYR A 6 12.19 -4.87 -2.76
CA TYR A 6 11.03 -4.13 -2.25
C TYR A 6 11.07 -3.99 -0.72
N ARG A 7 11.40 -5.06 -0.01
CA ARG A 7 11.58 -5.09 1.45
C ARG A 7 12.68 -4.13 1.94
N GLU A 8 13.83 -4.12 1.26
CA GLU A 8 14.92 -3.20 1.56
C GLU A 8 14.51 -1.75 1.31
N ALA A 9 13.73 -1.49 0.27
CA ALA A 9 13.21 -0.16 -0.03
C ALA A 9 12.22 0.35 1.03
N VAL A 10 11.33 -0.53 1.55
CA VAL A 10 10.46 -0.21 2.70
C VAL A 10 11.30 0.13 3.94
N LYS A 11 12.26 -0.73 4.29
CA LYS A 11 13.14 -0.51 5.44
C LYS A 11 13.89 0.80 5.34
N GLU A 12 14.44 1.10 4.16
CA GLU A 12 15.19 2.33 3.92
C GLU A 12 14.30 3.57 4.06
N ALA A 13 13.08 3.54 3.52
CA ALA A 13 12.11 4.63 3.70
C ALA A 13 11.84 4.90 5.19
N LEU A 14 11.59 3.83 5.97
CA LEU A 14 11.37 3.94 7.41
C LEU A 14 12.59 4.51 8.14
N ALA A 15 13.79 4.00 7.84
CA ALA A 15 15.02 4.47 8.46
C ALA A 15 15.27 5.95 8.16
N GLN A 16 15.15 6.34 6.89
CA GLN A 16 15.36 7.73 6.47
C GLN A 16 14.37 8.70 7.12
N GLU A 17 13.09 8.34 7.21
CA GLU A 17 12.09 9.21 7.86
C GLU A 17 12.28 9.24 9.39
N MET A 18 12.69 8.16 10.02
CA MET A 18 13.02 8.15 11.45
C MET A 18 14.29 8.96 11.78
N GLU A 19 15.25 9.02 10.87
CA GLU A 19 16.43 9.90 11.00
C GLU A 19 16.06 11.37 10.79
N HIS A 20 15.15 11.63 9.86
CA HIS A 20 14.75 12.97 9.46
C HIS A 20 13.81 13.65 10.49
N ASP A 21 12.91 12.88 11.12
CA ASP A 21 11.89 13.38 12.04
C ASP A 21 11.80 12.49 13.29
N GLU A 22 12.15 13.06 14.44
CA GLU A 22 12.11 12.35 15.72
C GLU A 22 10.69 11.93 16.14
N ARG A 23 9.65 12.51 15.55
CA ARG A 23 8.24 12.17 15.82
C ARG A 23 7.80 10.87 15.13
N VAL A 24 8.56 10.36 14.14
CA VAL A 24 8.25 9.10 13.46
C VAL A 24 8.59 7.95 14.38
N VAL A 25 7.60 7.14 14.73
CA VAL A 25 7.72 5.96 15.60
C VAL A 25 7.10 4.73 14.92
N LEU A 26 7.69 3.57 15.11
CA LEU A 26 7.13 2.29 14.65
C LEU A 26 6.43 1.60 15.80
N ILE A 27 5.23 1.07 15.55
CA ILE A 27 4.40 0.37 16.54
C ILE A 27 3.88 -0.91 15.90
N GLY A 28 4.12 -2.06 16.49
CA GLY A 28 3.60 -3.33 15.95
C GLY A 28 4.15 -4.56 16.65
N GLU A 29 3.71 -5.70 16.15
CA GLU A 29 4.08 -7.01 16.65
C GLU A 29 5.45 -7.44 16.11
N ASP A 30 6.30 -8.02 16.99
CA ASP A 30 7.60 -8.61 16.63
C ASP A 30 8.58 -7.68 15.89
N LEU A 31 8.40 -6.37 15.99
CA LEU A 31 9.30 -5.38 15.36
C LEU A 31 10.73 -5.47 15.93
N ARG A 32 10.85 -5.85 17.20
CA ARG A 32 12.11 -5.96 17.94
C ARG A 32 12.75 -7.34 17.84
N GLY A 33 11.99 -8.36 17.47
CA GLY A 33 12.53 -9.69 17.26
C GLY A 33 11.88 -10.86 17.94
N GLY A 34 10.58 -10.98 17.87
CA GLY A 34 9.90 -12.28 17.94
C GLY A 34 9.87 -12.98 19.28
N HIS A 35 9.93 -12.26 20.40
CA HIS A 35 9.69 -12.86 21.73
C HIS A 35 8.85 -11.96 22.63
N GLY A 36 7.93 -11.19 22.07
CA GLY A 36 7.00 -10.36 22.82
C GLY A 36 7.66 -9.38 23.80
N GLY A 37 8.80 -8.83 23.46
CA GLY A 37 9.54 -7.88 24.31
C GLY A 37 10.33 -8.50 25.47
N ASN A 38 10.20 -9.81 25.71
CA ASN A 38 10.87 -10.52 26.83
C ASN A 38 12.18 -11.23 26.43
N ALA A 39 12.67 -11.06 25.20
CA ALA A 39 13.93 -11.65 24.78
C ALA A 39 15.11 -11.08 25.57
N PRO A 40 16.07 -11.91 25.98
CA PRO A 40 17.35 -11.45 26.54
C PRO A 40 18.03 -10.45 25.58
N GLU A 41 18.77 -9.49 26.12
CA GLU A 41 19.38 -8.41 25.32
C GLU A 41 20.32 -8.95 24.23
N GLU A 42 20.99 -10.07 24.50
CA GLU A 42 21.86 -10.75 23.54
C GLU A 42 21.10 -11.38 22.36
N ALA A 43 19.86 -11.84 22.58
CA ALA A 43 18.99 -12.38 21.53
C ALA A 43 18.33 -11.27 20.67
N ARG A 44 18.34 -10.02 21.14
CA ARG A 44 17.77 -8.86 20.45
C ARG A 44 18.64 -8.38 19.28
N ILE A 45 19.92 -8.77 19.23
CA ILE A 45 20.85 -8.40 18.15
C ILE A 45 20.45 -9.05 16.81
N GLU A 46 19.78 -10.20 16.86
CA GLU A 46 19.26 -10.91 15.68
C GLU A 46 17.75 -10.70 15.46
N ALA A 47 17.23 -9.58 15.93
CA ALA A 47 15.82 -9.22 15.82
C ALA A 47 15.25 -9.51 14.42
N PHE A 48 14.14 -10.27 14.35
CA PHE A 48 13.54 -10.69 13.08
C PHE A 48 13.03 -9.49 12.26
N GLY A 49 12.60 -8.41 12.92
CA GLY A 49 12.10 -7.22 12.24
C GLY A 49 10.71 -7.44 11.62
N GLY A 50 9.78 -7.95 12.41
CA GLY A 50 8.49 -8.42 11.93
C GLY A 50 8.57 -9.80 11.28
N VAL A 51 7.42 -10.38 10.91
CA VAL A 51 7.31 -11.75 10.35
C VAL A 51 8.19 -11.97 9.11
N LEU A 52 8.33 -10.97 8.27
CA LEU A 52 9.10 -11.05 7.02
C LEU A 52 10.40 -10.23 7.03
N GLY A 53 10.83 -9.76 8.20
CA GLY A 53 12.11 -9.08 8.39
C GLY A 53 12.20 -7.67 7.79
N VAL A 54 11.06 -7.01 7.55
CA VAL A 54 11.01 -5.69 6.92
C VAL A 54 11.68 -4.62 7.78
N THR A 55 11.45 -4.66 9.11
CA THR A 55 12.00 -3.69 10.07
C THR A 55 13.30 -4.14 10.73
N LYS A 56 13.93 -5.22 10.23
CA LYS A 56 15.15 -5.79 10.81
C LYS A 56 16.26 -4.74 10.96
N GLY A 57 16.74 -4.56 12.20
CA GLY A 57 17.82 -3.62 12.54
C GLY A 57 17.35 -2.22 12.93
N LEU A 58 16.09 -1.82 12.68
CA LEU A 58 15.61 -0.50 13.06
C LEU A 58 15.54 -0.31 14.58
N TRP A 59 15.19 -1.35 15.33
CA TRP A 59 15.23 -1.27 16.78
C TRP A 59 16.66 -1.05 17.33
N THR A 60 17.64 -1.70 16.75
CA THR A 60 19.05 -1.50 17.14
C THR A 60 19.52 -0.06 16.87
N GLN A 61 19.03 0.52 15.77
CA GLN A 61 19.39 1.87 15.34
C GLN A 61 18.69 2.96 16.15
N PHE A 62 17.38 2.81 16.43
CA PHE A 62 16.53 3.88 16.98
C PHE A 62 16.07 3.65 18.42
N GLY A 63 16.28 2.46 18.98
CA GLY A 63 15.94 2.13 20.36
C GLY A 63 14.45 1.87 20.63
N SER A 64 14.16 1.55 21.89
CA SER A 64 12.83 1.13 22.35
C SER A 64 11.76 2.21 22.32
N ASP A 65 12.16 3.46 22.44
CA ASP A 65 11.23 4.59 22.47
C ASP A 65 10.70 4.94 21.07
N ARG A 66 11.41 4.49 20.05
CA ARG A 66 11.08 4.76 18.64
C ARG A 66 10.58 3.52 17.89
N VAL A 67 10.94 2.32 18.34
CA VAL A 67 10.45 1.03 17.79
C VAL A 67 9.78 0.28 18.92
N ILE A 68 8.45 0.39 18.97
CA ILE A 68 7.60 -0.08 20.05
C ILE A 68 7.03 -1.44 19.67
N ASP A 69 7.48 -2.47 20.39
CA ASP A 69 7.03 -3.84 20.21
C ASP A 69 5.77 -4.10 21.05
N THR A 70 4.80 -4.78 20.48
CA THR A 70 3.54 -5.09 21.16
C THR A 70 3.28 -6.59 21.19
N PRO A 71 2.44 -7.09 22.12
CA PRO A 71 1.78 -8.38 21.94
C PRO A 71 0.90 -8.38 20.67
N ILE A 72 0.40 -9.55 20.27
CA ILE A 72 -0.62 -9.68 19.22
C ILE A 72 -1.90 -8.99 19.70
N THR A 73 -2.10 -7.74 19.27
CA THR A 73 -3.24 -6.92 19.69
C THR A 73 -3.44 -5.74 18.71
N GLU A 74 -4.04 -6.02 17.59
CA GLU A 74 -4.21 -5.03 16.50
C GLU A 74 -5.06 -3.83 16.94
N SER A 75 -6.04 -4.05 17.84
CA SER A 75 -6.82 -2.95 18.43
C SER A 75 -5.95 -1.97 19.22
N ALA A 76 -4.98 -2.46 19.99
CA ALA A 76 -4.07 -1.62 20.73
C ALA A 76 -3.04 -0.97 19.80
N ILE A 77 -2.51 -1.69 18.81
CA ILE A 77 -1.54 -1.17 17.83
C ILE A 77 -2.13 0.06 17.12
N VAL A 78 -3.29 -0.08 16.49
CA VAL A 78 -3.90 1.01 15.72
C VAL A 78 -4.49 2.10 16.63
N GLY A 79 -5.10 1.71 17.78
CA GLY A 79 -5.64 2.66 18.75
C GLY A 79 -4.56 3.53 19.37
N MET A 80 -3.42 2.96 19.76
CA MET A 80 -2.26 3.70 20.27
C MET A 80 -1.67 4.62 19.20
N ALA A 81 -1.56 4.13 17.96
CA ALA A 81 -1.09 4.95 16.85
C ALA A 81 -2.04 6.12 16.55
N ALA A 82 -3.36 5.92 16.56
CA ALA A 82 -4.32 7.01 16.38
C ALA A 82 -4.21 8.07 17.49
N GLY A 83 -4.06 7.64 18.75
CA GLY A 83 -3.84 8.54 19.88
C GLY A 83 -2.50 9.30 19.80
N ALA A 84 -1.42 8.59 19.43
CA ALA A 84 -0.10 9.19 19.24
C ALA A 84 -0.10 10.24 18.11
N ALA A 85 -0.77 9.95 17.00
CA ALA A 85 -0.94 10.90 15.90
C ALA A 85 -1.70 12.16 16.34
N ALA A 86 -2.78 12.00 17.11
CA ALA A 86 -3.57 13.11 17.62
C ALA A 86 -2.77 14.00 18.61
N THR A 87 -1.71 13.48 19.21
CA THR A 87 -0.85 14.20 20.16
C THR A 87 0.47 14.71 19.56
N GLY A 88 0.67 14.57 18.25
CA GLY A 88 1.75 15.19 17.51
C GLY A 88 2.88 14.28 17.06
N LEU A 89 2.81 12.96 17.32
CA LEU A 89 3.72 11.98 16.70
C LEU A 89 3.30 11.65 15.26
N ARG A 90 4.17 10.95 14.53
CA ARG A 90 3.92 10.37 13.22
C ARG A 90 4.11 8.85 13.29
N PRO A 91 3.14 8.13 13.85
CA PRO A 91 3.26 6.69 14.02
C PRO A 91 3.08 5.95 12.70
N VAL A 92 3.93 4.94 12.52
CA VAL A 92 3.75 3.90 11.50
C VAL A 92 3.35 2.62 12.25
N ALA A 93 2.07 2.27 12.14
CA ALA A 93 1.51 1.07 12.75
C ALA A 93 1.66 -0.10 11.78
N GLU A 94 2.40 -1.13 12.17
CA GLU A 94 2.47 -2.37 11.39
C GLU A 94 1.38 -3.33 11.82
N LEU A 95 0.48 -3.60 10.88
CA LEU A 95 -0.50 -4.68 10.98
C LEU A 95 0.04 -5.85 10.15
N MET A 96 0.48 -6.95 10.77
CA MET A 96 1.15 -8.05 10.09
C MET A 96 0.50 -8.41 8.77
N PHE A 97 -0.81 -8.71 8.81
CA PHE A 97 -1.65 -8.95 7.63
C PHE A 97 -2.87 -8.05 7.71
N MET A 98 -3.20 -7.39 6.61
CA MET A 98 -4.40 -6.55 6.51
C MET A 98 -5.69 -7.33 6.76
N ASP A 99 -5.64 -8.65 6.66
CA ASP A 99 -6.74 -9.57 7.03
C ASP A 99 -7.23 -9.35 8.47
N PHE A 100 -6.35 -8.92 9.39
CA PHE A 100 -6.66 -8.74 10.81
C PHE A 100 -7.14 -7.32 11.18
N PHE A 101 -7.35 -6.44 10.21
CA PHE A 101 -7.80 -5.08 10.47
C PHE A 101 -9.15 -5.02 11.21
N GLY A 102 -9.98 -6.06 11.10
CA GLY A 102 -11.34 -6.07 11.62
C GLY A 102 -11.45 -5.72 13.10
N VAL A 103 -10.49 -6.18 13.93
CA VAL A 103 -10.48 -5.89 15.38
C VAL A 103 -9.98 -4.47 15.71
N SER A 104 -9.30 -3.80 14.79
CA SER A 104 -8.79 -2.44 14.93
C SER A 104 -9.59 -1.40 14.14
N HIS A 105 -10.64 -1.84 13.43
CA HIS A 105 -11.36 -1.02 12.46
C HIS A 105 -11.94 0.27 13.07
N ASP A 106 -12.47 0.22 14.30
CA ASP A 106 -13.03 1.41 14.95
C ASP A 106 -12.00 2.52 15.12
N ALA A 107 -10.80 2.19 15.58
CA ALA A 107 -9.72 3.17 15.79
C ALA A 107 -9.31 3.87 14.49
N LEU A 108 -9.37 3.16 13.37
CA LEU A 108 -9.08 3.72 12.06
C LEU A 108 -10.30 4.44 11.47
N TYR A 109 -11.46 3.75 11.40
CA TYR A 109 -12.68 4.18 10.72
C TYR A 109 -13.40 5.33 11.42
N ASN A 110 -13.65 5.21 12.73
CA ASN A 110 -14.39 6.19 13.51
C ASN A 110 -13.49 7.26 14.15
N GLN A 111 -12.24 6.95 14.43
CA GLN A 111 -11.34 7.86 15.11
C GLN A 111 -10.42 8.57 14.10
N ALA A 112 -9.33 7.96 13.66
CA ALA A 112 -8.31 8.61 12.85
C ALA A 112 -8.86 9.25 11.57
N ALA A 113 -9.69 8.53 10.81
CA ALA A 113 -10.30 9.02 9.56
C ALA A 113 -11.21 10.24 9.76
N LYS A 114 -11.75 10.45 10.96
CA LYS A 114 -12.75 11.50 11.23
C LYS A 114 -12.18 12.72 11.97
N PHE A 115 -10.99 12.63 12.56
CA PHE A 115 -10.42 13.71 13.37
C PHE A 115 -10.42 15.06 12.63
N ARG A 116 -9.90 15.11 11.42
CA ARG A 116 -9.87 16.36 10.66
C ARG A 116 -11.26 16.98 10.48
N TYR A 117 -12.24 16.19 10.09
CA TYR A 117 -13.59 16.65 9.86
C TYR A 117 -14.28 17.09 11.17
N MET A 118 -14.22 16.24 12.21
CA MET A 118 -14.88 16.51 13.50
C MET A 118 -14.34 17.76 14.19
N PHE A 119 -13.06 18.08 14.04
CA PHE A 119 -12.43 19.24 14.63
C PHE A 119 -12.31 20.43 13.66
N GLY A 120 -13.12 20.47 12.60
CA GLY A 120 -13.20 21.62 11.69
C GLY A 120 -11.88 21.91 10.96
N GLY A 121 -11.14 20.89 10.58
CA GLY A 121 -9.85 20.98 9.89
C GLY A 121 -8.64 21.29 10.76
N LYS A 122 -8.83 21.51 12.07
CA LYS A 122 -7.74 21.89 12.99
C LYS A 122 -6.92 20.71 13.50
N ALA A 123 -7.54 19.53 13.66
CA ALA A 123 -6.85 18.31 14.04
C ALA A 123 -6.21 17.63 12.83
N LYS A 124 -5.07 17.00 13.08
CA LYS A 124 -4.37 16.14 12.12
C LYS A 124 -4.32 14.73 12.68
N ALA A 125 -4.19 13.73 11.81
CA ALA A 125 -4.00 12.34 12.19
C ALA A 125 -2.91 11.71 11.29
N PRO A 126 -1.65 12.16 11.39
CA PRO A 126 -0.54 11.67 10.58
C PRO A 126 -0.16 10.24 10.96
N LEU A 127 -1.02 9.30 10.64
CA LEU A 127 -0.88 7.86 10.91
C LEU A 127 -0.69 7.11 9.60
N VAL A 128 0.33 6.27 9.52
CA VAL A 128 0.41 5.23 8.47
C VAL A 128 0.10 3.88 9.10
N MET A 129 -0.96 3.22 8.62
CA MET A 129 -1.21 1.81 8.90
C MET A 129 -0.71 0.99 7.73
N ARG A 130 0.42 0.29 7.89
CA ARG A 130 0.99 -0.58 6.87
C ARG A 130 0.76 -2.05 7.19
N GLY A 131 0.56 -2.87 6.17
CA GLY A 131 0.38 -4.30 6.35
C GLY A 131 0.36 -5.07 5.04
N MET A 132 0.51 -6.39 5.18
CA MET A 132 0.59 -7.30 4.04
C MET A 132 -0.78 -7.62 3.46
N ILE A 133 -0.84 -7.69 2.12
CA ILE A 133 -2.00 -8.12 1.34
C ILE A 133 -1.63 -9.25 0.38
N GLY A 134 -2.63 -9.82 -0.27
CA GLY A 134 -2.49 -10.68 -1.44
C GLY A 134 -2.37 -12.17 -1.14
N ALA A 135 -2.62 -13.00 -2.15
CA ALA A 135 -2.43 -14.44 -2.12
C ALA A 135 -1.00 -14.83 -2.53
N GLY A 136 -0.69 -16.13 -2.50
CA GLY A 136 0.55 -16.69 -3.06
C GLY A 136 1.43 -17.44 -2.07
N PHE A 137 1.30 -17.24 -0.76
CA PHE A 137 2.10 -17.94 0.27
C PHE A 137 1.53 -19.30 0.69
N SER A 138 0.37 -19.69 0.17
CA SER A 138 -0.37 -20.86 0.65
C SER A 138 -0.68 -20.79 2.17
N ALA A 139 -0.88 -19.59 2.69
CA ALA A 139 -1.13 -19.32 4.11
C ALA A 139 -2.63 -19.34 4.47
N ALA A 140 -3.45 -20.01 3.66
CA ALA A 140 -4.90 -20.13 3.77
C ALA A 140 -5.67 -18.79 3.69
N ALA A 141 -6.99 -18.83 3.88
CA ALA A 141 -7.89 -17.71 3.61
C ALA A 141 -7.60 -16.47 4.46
N GLN A 142 -7.30 -16.67 5.75
CA GLN A 142 -7.09 -15.58 6.71
C GLN A 142 -5.78 -14.81 6.53
N HIS A 143 -4.94 -15.16 5.55
CA HIS A 143 -3.66 -14.53 5.27
C HIS A 143 -3.48 -14.25 3.78
N SER A 144 -4.57 -14.22 3.00
CA SER A 144 -4.50 -14.16 1.53
C SER A 144 -5.43 -13.14 0.92
N GLN A 145 -6.00 -12.24 1.71
CA GLN A 145 -6.95 -11.25 1.25
C GLN A 145 -6.25 -9.96 0.77
N SER A 146 -6.94 -9.22 -0.08
CA SER A 146 -6.57 -7.88 -0.52
C SER A 146 -7.72 -6.91 -0.21
N PRO A 147 -7.90 -6.50 1.07
CA PRO A 147 -9.09 -5.78 1.53
C PRO A 147 -9.02 -4.26 1.35
N TYR A 148 -8.16 -3.74 0.48
CA TYR A 148 -7.93 -2.29 0.31
C TYR A 148 -9.19 -1.50 -0.07
N ASN A 149 -10.13 -2.12 -0.76
CA ASN A 149 -11.42 -1.51 -1.11
C ASN A 149 -12.25 -1.13 0.14
N ILE A 150 -12.17 -1.89 1.24
CA ILE A 150 -12.86 -1.56 2.49
C ILE A 150 -12.35 -0.23 3.05
N PHE A 151 -11.07 0.03 2.96
CA PHE A 151 -10.48 1.29 3.41
C PHE A 151 -10.80 2.43 2.44
N ALA A 152 -10.79 2.19 1.13
CA ALA A 152 -11.06 3.18 0.11
C ALA A 152 -12.49 3.74 0.17
N THR A 153 -13.46 2.95 0.66
CA THR A 153 -14.83 3.41 0.89
C THR A 153 -14.99 4.30 2.12
N THR A 154 -13.93 4.51 2.90
CA THR A 154 -13.97 5.29 4.14
C THR A 154 -13.49 6.72 3.91
N PRO A 155 -14.39 7.74 3.91
CA PRO A 155 -13.98 9.13 3.78
C PRO A 155 -13.00 9.54 4.89
N GLY A 156 -11.90 10.15 4.49
CA GLY A 156 -10.82 10.57 5.38
C GLY A 156 -9.62 9.62 5.43
N LEU A 157 -9.69 8.47 4.76
CA LEU A 157 -8.53 7.59 4.56
C LEU A 157 -7.94 7.75 3.16
N LYS A 158 -6.62 7.71 3.09
CA LYS A 158 -5.87 7.50 1.85
C LYS A 158 -5.43 6.04 1.76
N VAL A 159 -5.40 5.47 0.56
CA VAL A 159 -5.09 4.04 0.34
C VAL A 159 -4.04 3.90 -0.75
N VAL A 160 -2.90 3.32 -0.39
CA VAL A 160 -1.71 3.19 -1.24
C VAL A 160 -1.39 1.71 -1.45
N VAL A 161 -1.13 1.32 -2.70
CA VAL A 161 -0.93 -0.09 -3.09
C VAL A 161 0.21 -0.19 -4.11
N PRO A 162 1.48 0.00 -3.69
CA PRO A 162 2.62 0.08 -4.60
C PRO A 162 2.98 -1.24 -5.26
N SER A 163 3.58 -1.16 -6.46
CA SER A 163 3.94 -2.31 -7.27
C SER A 163 5.45 -2.56 -7.38
N THR A 164 6.29 -1.55 -7.18
CA THR A 164 7.75 -1.66 -7.40
C THR A 164 8.56 -1.22 -6.18
N PRO A 165 9.86 -1.62 -6.10
CA PRO A 165 10.77 -1.11 -5.07
C PRO A 165 10.93 0.41 -5.08
N TYR A 166 10.93 1.04 -6.26
CA TYR A 166 10.97 2.48 -6.40
C TYR A 166 9.69 3.13 -5.84
N ASP A 167 8.55 2.63 -6.24
CA ASP A 167 7.26 3.18 -5.80
C ASP A 167 7.06 3.04 -4.30
N VAL A 168 7.38 1.87 -3.74
CA VAL A 168 7.15 1.64 -2.30
C VAL A 168 7.96 2.59 -1.43
N LYS A 169 9.21 2.91 -1.79
CA LYS A 169 10.02 3.88 -1.04
C LYS A 169 9.42 5.28 -1.12
N GLY A 170 9.20 5.78 -2.33
CA GLY A 170 8.73 7.15 -2.54
C GLY A 170 7.32 7.40 -2.00
N LEU A 171 6.41 6.43 -2.17
CA LEU A 171 5.05 6.51 -1.65
C LEU A 171 5.00 6.37 -0.12
N LEU A 172 5.85 5.52 0.49
CA LEU A 172 5.90 5.38 1.95
C LEU A 172 6.42 6.65 2.62
N ILE A 173 7.49 7.24 2.08
CA ILE A 173 8.00 8.53 2.57
C ILE A 173 6.91 9.61 2.46
N GLN A 174 6.21 9.69 1.31
CA GLN A 174 5.09 10.62 1.14
C GLN A 174 3.97 10.37 2.14
N SER A 175 3.64 9.11 2.40
CA SER A 175 2.60 8.71 3.36
C SER A 175 2.94 9.07 4.79
N ILE A 176 4.20 8.91 5.21
CA ILE A 176 4.67 9.29 6.56
C ILE A 176 4.61 10.81 6.74
N ARG A 177 4.84 11.58 5.68
CA ARG A 177 4.79 13.04 5.71
C ARG A 177 3.38 13.62 5.58
N ASP A 178 2.41 12.81 5.22
CA ASP A 178 1.00 13.25 5.12
C ASP A 178 0.41 13.56 6.50
N ASP A 179 -0.48 14.53 6.56
CA ASP A 179 -1.16 14.94 7.79
C ASP A 179 -2.48 14.21 8.04
N ASP A 180 -2.90 13.36 7.09
CA ASP A 180 -4.10 12.52 7.17
C ASP A 180 -3.73 11.04 7.22
N PRO A 181 -4.59 10.17 7.74
CA PRO A 181 -4.27 8.77 7.87
C PRO A 181 -4.17 8.05 6.51
N VAL A 182 -3.11 7.27 6.35
CA VAL A 182 -2.83 6.49 5.16
C VAL A 182 -2.85 5.00 5.48
N VAL A 183 -3.59 4.21 4.71
CA VAL A 183 -3.50 2.76 4.70
C VAL A 183 -2.54 2.35 3.58
N PHE A 184 -1.45 1.70 3.95
CA PHE A 184 -0.36 1.34 3.07
C PHE A 184 -0.28 -0.17 2.88
N CYS A 185 -0.72 -0.67 1.73
CA CYS A 185 -0.90 -2.09 1.44
C CYS A 185 0.31 -2.66 0.70
N GLU A 186 1.06 -3.55 1.33
CA GLU A 186 2.26 -4.17 0.78
C GLU A 186 1.96 -5.60 0.33
N HIS A 187 2.13 -5.89 -0.96
CA HIS A 187 1.88 -7.25 -1.45
C HIS A 187 3.05 -8.16 -1.08
N LYS A 188 2.80 -9.17 -0.25
CA LYS A 188 3.84 -10.06 0.30
C LYS A 188 4.68 -10.79 -0.73
N MET A 189 4.13 -11.07 -1.92
CA MET A 189 4.89 -11.69 -3.02
C MET A 189 5.89 -10.74 -3.69
N LEU A 190 5.82 -9.44 -3.40
CA LEU A 190 6.73 -8.44 -3.96
C LEU A 190 7.96 -8.19 -3.08
N TYR A 191 8.00 -8.66 -1.83
CA TYR A 191 9.10 -8.32 -0.91
C TYR A 191 10.50 -8.67 -1.41
N ASP A 192 10.63 -9.71 -2.23
CA ASP A 192 11.92 -10.12 -2.82
C ASP A 192 12.09 -9.62 -4.27
N LEU A 193 11.11 -8.87 -4.79
CA LEU A 193 11.24 -8.21 -6.10
C LEU A 193 12.37 -7.20 -6.05
N LYS A 194 13.25 -7.26 -7.02
CA LYS A 194 14.39 -6.34 -7.16
C LYS A 194 14.11 -5.26 -8.19
N GLY A 195 14.56 -4.05 -7.91
CA GLY A 195 14.49 -2.92 -8.81
C GLY A 195 15.49 -1.84 -8.46
N GLU A 196 15.63 -0.87 -9.35
CA GLU A 196 16.46 0.31 -9.11
C GLU A 196 15.79 1.24 -8.10
N VAL A 197 16.51 1.62 -7.04
CA VAL A 197 16.01 2.54 -6.00
C VAL A 197 17.13 3.51 -5.63
N PRO A 198 16.95 4.84 -5.80
CA PRO A 198 17.93 5.83 -5.36
C PRO A 198 18.19 5.75 -3.84
N ASP A 199 19.44 6.03 -3.43
CA ASP A 199 19.76 6.15 -2.01
C ASP A 199 19.20 7.43 -1.40
N GLU A 200 19.05 8.47 -2.21
CA GLU A 200 18.50 9.76 -1.81
C GLU A 200 17.03 9.64 -1.39
N ILE A 201 16.60 10.55 -0.53
CA ILE A 201 15.20 10.71 -0.14
C ILE A 201 14.42 11.32 -1.32
N TYR A 202 13.33 10.68 -1.70
CA TYR A 202 12.39 11.21 -2.68
C TYR A 202 10.96 10.84 -2.30
N THR A 203 10.01 11.60 -2.82
CA THR A 203 8.58 11.34 -2.65
C THR A 203 7.90 11.11 -3.98
N ILE A 204 6.82 10.34 -3.95
CA ILE A 204 5.90 10.18 -5.08
C ILE A 204 4.54 10.72 -4.61
N PRO A 205 3.95 11.69 -5.33
CA PRO A 205 2.64 12.23 -4.97
C PRO A 205 1.57 11.14 -4.95
N LEU A 206 0.68 11.18 -3.95
CA LEU A 206 -0.50 10.31 -3.94
C LEU A 206 -1.53 10.81 -4.95
N GLY A 207 -2.22 9.90 -5.62
CA GLY A 207 -3.19 10.23 -6.68
C GLY A 207 -2.57 10.48 -8.06
N VAL A 208 -1.36 9.97 -8.30
CA VAL A 208 -0.70 10.04 -9.60
C VAL A 208 -0.34 8.64 -10.07
N ALA A 209 -0.91 8.18 -11.15
CA ALA A 209 -0.66 6.87 -11.75
C ALA A 209 0.75 6.78 -12.38
N ASN A 210 1.20 5.55 -12.56
CA ASN A 210 2.41 5.24 -13.33
C ASN A 210 2.03 4.45 -14.59
N TYR A 211 2.48 4.91 -15.72
CA TYR A 211 2.39 4.18 -16.98
C TYR A 211 3.62 3.29 -17.09
N THR A 212 3.51 2.04 -16.65
CA THR A 212 4.63 1.09 -16.66
C THR A 212 4.95 0.59 -18.06
N ARG A 213 4.03 0.82 -19.00
CA ARG A 213 4.19 0.54 -20.41
C ARG A 213 3.26 1.45 -21.21
N GLU A 214 3.79 2.04 -22.29
CA GLU A 214 2.99 2.77 -23.28
C GLU A 214 2.40 1.80 -24.31
N GLY A 215 1.20 2.11 -24.85
CA GLY A 215 0.50 1.32 -25.84
C GLY A 215 -0.69 2.03 -26.47
N GLU A 216 -1.16 1.54 -27.62
CA GLU A 216 -2.18 2.21 -28.44
C GLU A 216 -3.47 1.39 -28.67
N ASP A 217 -3.42 0.06 -28.45
CA ASP A 217 -4.54 -0.82 -28.79
C ASP A 217 -5.46 -1.15 -27.61
N VAL A 218 -4.89 -1.38 -26.43
CA VAL A 218 -5.60 -1.79 -25.22
C VAL A 218 -4.95 -1.20 -23.99
N THR A 219 -5.73 -0.66 -23.07
CA THR A 219 -5.30 -0.30 -21.71
C THR A 219 -5.55 -1.45 -20.75
N ILE A 220 -4.53 -1.84 -20.00
CA ILE A 220 -4.67 -2.72 -18.82
C ILE A 220 -4.45 -1.88 -17.57
N ILE A 221 -5.46 -1.77 -16.71
CA ILE A 221 -5.35 -1.12 -15.40
C ILE A 221 -5.16 -2.21 -14.36
N ALA A 222 -4.08 -2.13 -13.57
CA ALA A 222 -3.73 -3.16 -12.61
C ALA A 222 -3.09 -2.57 -11.37
N LEU A 223 -3.21 -3.24 -10.21
CA LEU A 223 -2.62 -2.83 -8.93
C LEU A 223 -1.56 -3.82 -8.46
N SER A 224 -0.52 -3.29 -7.83
CA SER A 224 0.47 -4.08 -7.08
C SER A 224 1.04 -5.28 -7.88
N ALA A 225 0.94 -6.51 -7.38
CA ALA A 225 1.45 -7.70 -8.05
C ALA A 225 0.83 -7.96 -9.43
N MET A 226 -0.39 -7.47 -9.67
CA MET A 226 -1.07 -7.64 -10.96
C MET A 226 -0.46 -6.76 -12.06
N VAL A 227 0.22 -5.66 -11.73
CA VAL A 227 0.98 -4.84 -12.68
C VAL A 227 2.06 -5.66 -13.38
N HIS A 228 2.79 -6.50 -12.64
CA HIS A 228 3.82 -7.37 -13.22
C HIS A 228 3.23 -8.44 -14.15
N LYS A 229 2.07 -8.98 -13.77
CA LYS A 229 1.36 -9.94 -14.64
C LYS A 229 0.83 -9.25 -15.90
N ALA A 230 0.31 -8.04 -15.79
CA ALA A 230 -0.14 -7.23 -16.93
C ALA A 230 1.02 -6.98 -17.91
N ASN A 231 2.19 -6.55 -17.41
CA ASN A 231 3.37 -6.35 -18.24
C ASN A 231 3.84 -7.65 -18.95
N GLN A 232 3.83 -8.78 -18.24
CA GLN A 232 4.16 -10.07 -18.85
C GLN A 232 3.18 -10.51 -19.96
N VAL A 233 1.90 -10.19 -19.80
CA VAL A 233 0.89 -10.42 -20.85
C VAL A 233 1.10 -9.46 -22.01
N ALA A 234 1.38 -8.18 -21.74
CA ALA A 234 1.69 -7.18 -22.75
C ALA A 234 2.89 -7.58 -23.62
N ASP A 235 3.95 -8.18 -23.03
CA ASP A 235 5.09 -8.72 -23.78
C ASP A 235 4.72 -9.86 -24.73
N LYS A 236 3.75 -10.69 -24.36
CA LYS A 236 3.24 -11.75 -25.24
C LYS A 236 2.41 -11.19 -26.38
N LEU A 237 1.50 -10.26 -26.07
CA LEU A 237 0.62 -9.63 -27.05
C LEU A 237 1.39 -8.77 -28.06
N ALA A 238 2.49 -8.13 -27.64
CA ALA A 238 3.37 -7.39 -28.54
C ALA A 238 3.95 -8.27 -29.67
N ARG A 239 4.19 -9.58 -29.40
CA ARG A 239 4.64 -10.53 -30.42
C ARG A 239 3.55 -10.89 -31.43
N GLU A 240 2.30 -10.64 -31.08
CA GLU A 240 1.12 -10.80 -31.92
C GLU A 240 0.71 -9.48 -32.62
N GLY A 241 1.51 -8.42 -32.41
CA GLY A 241 1.27 -7.11 -33.02
C GLY A 241 0.23 -6.25 -32.27
N ILE A 242 -0.10 -6.59 -31.01
CA ILE A 242 -1.02 -5.84 -30.17
C ILE A 242 -0.22 -4.97 -29.21
N SER A 243 -0.43 -3.65 -29.27
CA SER A 243 0.20 -2.65 -28.42
C SER A 243 -0.62 -2.39 -27.17
N VAL A 244 -0.10 -2.79 -25.99
CA VAL A 244 -0.79 -2.70 -24.73
C VAL A 244 -0.19 -1.62 -23.85
N GLU A 245 -1.01 -0.68 -23.39
CA GLU A 245 -0.69 0.24 -22.31
C GLU A 245 -0.96 -0.42 -20.96
N VAL A 246 -0.07 -0.22 -19.97
CA VAL A 246 -0.27 -0.73 -18.62
C VAL A 246 -0.20 0.43 -17.63
N VAL A 247 -1.34 0.69 -16.99
CA VAL A 247 -1.53 1.75 -16.00
C VAL A 247 -1.54 1.12 -14.60
N ASP A 248 -0.63 1.60 -13.75
CA ASP A 248 -0.59 1.32 -12.32
C ASP A 248 -1.08 2.57 -11.57
N PRO A 249 -2.27 2.59 -11.01
CA PRO A 249 -2.77 3.72 -10.24
C PRO A 249 -1.94 4.03 -8.99
N ARG A 250 -1.21 3.08 -8.41
CA ARG A 250 -0.41 3.18 -7.18
C ARG A 250 -1.25 3.50 -5.94
N THR A 251 -2.31 4.27 -6.09
CA THR A 251 -3.23 4.71 -5.04
C THR A 251 -4.67 4.49 -5.48
N ILE A 252 -5.51 4.12 -4.53
CA ILE A 252 -6.94 3.93 -4.78
C ILE A 252 -7.73 5.12 -4.24
N SER A 253 -7.20 5.74 -3.17
CA SER A 253 -7.75 6.96 -2.57
C SER A 253 -6.58 7.86 -2.13
N PRO A 254 -6.36 9.01 -2.79
CA PRO A 254 -7.03 9.46 -4.03
C PRO A 254 -6.70 8.60 -5.25
N LEU A 255 -7.62 8.47 -6.18
CA LEU A 255 -7.42 7.82 -7.47
C LEU A 255 -7.02 8.86 -8.52
N ASP A 256 -6.13 8.50 -9.42
CA ASP A 256 -5.82 9.29 -10.63
C ASP A 256 -6.91 9.07 -11.70
N GLU A 257 -8.07 9.68 -11.48
CA GLU A 257 -9.20 9.55 -12.39
C GLU A 257 -8.87 10.13 -13.78
N GLU A 258 -8.20 11.28 -13.82
CA GLU A 258 -7.85 11.98 -15.08
C GLU A 258 -6.91 11.11 -15.93
N GLY A 259 -5.82 10.60 -15.36
CA GLY A 259 -4.88 9.74 -16.07
C GLY A 259 -5.52 8.45 -16.56
N ILE A 260 -6.40 7.82 -15.78
CA ILE A 260 -7.16 6.64 -16.22
C ILE A 260 -8.06 6.98 -17.40
N LEU A 261 -8.80 8.09 -17.35
CA LEU A 261 -9.73 8.48 -18.41
C LEU A 261 -9.00 8.88 -19.71
N GLU A 262 -7.84 9.53 -19.60
CA GLU A 262 -6.97 9.85 -20.75
C GLU A 262 -6.46 8.58 -21.45
N SER A 263 -5.99 7.59 -20.68
CA SER A 263 -5.58 6.29 -21.19
C SER A 263 -6.72 5.57 -21.94
N VAL A 264 -7.91 5.57 -21.35
CA VAL A 264 -9.11 4.99 -21.98
C VAL A 264 -9.51 5.71 -23.25
N ALA A 265 -9.39 7.04 -23.27
CA ALA A 265 -9.69 7.84 -24.48
C ALA A 265 -8.72 7.54 -25.62
N SER A 266 -7.46 7.25 -25.31
CA SER A 266 -6.43 6.89 -26.29
C SER A 266 -6.71 5.53 -26.94
N THR A 267 -6.87 4.48 -26.17
CA THR A 267 -6.98 3.10 -26.67
C THR A 267 -8.41 2.67 -27.03
N GLY A 268 -9.37 3.07 -26.22
CA GLY A 268 -10.79 2.72 -26.35
C GLY A 268 -11.11 1.26 -25.99
N ARG A 269 -10.16 0.48 -25.48
CA ARG A 269 -10.36 -0.90 -25.02
C ARG A 269 -9.71 -1.07 -23.67
N VAL A 270 -10.43 -1.60 -22.69
CA VAL A 270 -10.01 -1.63 -21.31
C VAL A 270 -10.16 -2.99 -20.69
N VAL A 271 -9.10 -3.45 -20.02
CA VAL A 271 -9.09 -4.59 -19.13
C VAL A 271 -8.67 -4.12 -17.75
N ILE A 272 -9.44 -4.42 -16.72
CA ILE A 272 -9.11 -4.09 -15.33
C ILE A 272 -8.79 -5.38 -14.59
N VAL A 273 -7.60 -5.45 -14.00
CA VAL A 273 -7.10 -6.65 -13.31
C VAL A 273 -6.95 -6.33 -11.83
N ASP A 274 -7.70 -7.04 -11.00
CA ASP A 274 -7.78 -6.79 -9.56
C ASP A 274 -7.79 -8.11 -8.77
N GLU A 275 -6.94 -8.22 -7.76
CA GLU A 275 -6.85 -9.38 -6.87
C GLU A 275 -7.83 -9.31 -5.69
N SER A 276 -8.50 -8.17 -5.49
CA SER A 276 -9.51 -8.03 -4.44
C SER A 276 -10.83 -8.73 -4.79
N ALA A 277 -11.72 -8.79 -3.81
CA ALA A 277 -13.07 -9.33 -4.03
C ALA A 277 -13.77 -8.65 -5.21
N ALA A 278 -14.38 -9.44 -6.09
CA ALA A 278 -15.01 -8.94 -7.31
C ALA A 278 -16.09 -7.88 -7.01
N ARG A 279 -16.98 -8.17 -6.04
CA ARG A 279 -18.09 -7.26 -5.72
C ARG A 279 -17.63 -6.09 -4.85
N PHE A 280 -18.06 -4.88 -5.21
CA PHE A 280 -17.69 -3.64 -4.52
C PHE A 280 -16.17 -3.42 -4.45
N GLY A 281 -15.43 -4.05 -5.36
CA GLY A 281 -13.97 -3.94 -5.47
C GLY A 281 -13.55 -2.81 -6.39
N PHE A 282 -12.25 -2.51 -6.38
CA PHE A 282 -11.60 -1.50 -7.20
C PHE A 282 -11.94 -1.63 -8.69
N ALA A 283 -11.93 -2.87 -9.23
CA ALA A 283 -12.23 -3.07 -10.65
C ALA A 283 -13.63 -2.60 -11.05
N HIS A 284 -14.63 -2.77 -10.18
CA HIS A 284 -15.98 -2.30 -10.45
C HIS A 284 -16.12 -0.79 -10.32
N ASP A 285 -15.42 -0.17 -9.37
CA ASP A 285 -15.43 1.27 -9.18
C ASP A 285 -14.80 1.98 -10.39
N VAL A 286 -13.63 1.53 -10.84
CA VAL A 286 -12.98 2.05 -12.05
C VAL A 286 -13.82 1.80 -13.30
N ALA A 287 -14.47 0.64 -13.43
CA ALA A 287 -15.38 0.39 -14.56
C ALA A 287 -16.58 1.34 -14.55
N ALA A 288 -17.13 1.66 -13.37
CA ALA A 288 -18.21 2.63 -13.24
C ALA A 288 -17.76 4.05 -13.60
N LEU A 289 -16.57 4.46 -13.15
CA LEU A 289 -15.94 5.72 -13.52
C LEU A 289 -15.83 5.85 -15.05
N ILE A 290 -15.23 4.86 -15.70
CA ILE A 290 -15.04 4.83 -17.15
C ILE A 290 -16.38 4.84 -17.89
N ALA A 291 -17.33 4.02 -17.47
CA ALA A 291 -18.65 3.95 -18.09
C ALA A 291 -19.43 5.26 -17.96
N SER A 292 -19.26 6.02 -16.88
CA SER A 292 -19.94 7.28 -16.67
C SER A 292 -19.29 8.47 -17.39
N GLN A 293 -17.96 8.49 -17.52
CA GLN A 293 -17.23 9.66 -18.00
C GLN A 293 -16.55 9.46 -19.37
N ALA A 294 -16.21 8.22 -19.73
CA ALA A 294 -15.47 7.91 -20.96
C ALA A 294 -16.22 6.93 -21.90
N PHE A 295 -17.50 6.66 -21.66
CA PHE A 295 -18.30 5.70 -22.43
C PHE A 295 -18.18 5.90 -23.95
N HIS A 296 -18.19 7.13 -24.41
CA HIS A 296 -18.17 7.47 -25.84
C HIS A 296 -16.82 7.17 -26.53
N PHE A 297 -15.75 6.92 -25.77
CA PHE A 297 -14.46 6.46 -26.31
C PHE A 297 -14.36 4.95 -26.42
N LEU A 298 -15.24 4.20 -25.72
CA LEU A 298 -15.15 2.74 -25.70
C LEU A 298 -15.48 2.12 -27.06
N LYS A 299 -14.58 1.28 -27.53
CA LYS A 299 -14.69 0.48 -28.77
C LYS A 299 -15.15 -0.97 -28.49
N ALA A 300 -15.14 -1.39 -27.22
CA ALA A 300 -15.56 -2.70 -26.76
C ALA A 300 -16.07 -2.62 -25.30
N PRO A 301 -16.82 -3.63 -24.81
CA PRO A 301 -17.14 -3.71 -23.39
C PRO A 301 -15.88 -3.75 -22.51
N ILE A 302 -15.96 -3.15 -21.32
CA ILE A 302 -14.90 -3.23 -20.32
C ILE A 302 -14.80 -4.68 -19.82
N VAL A 303 -13.60 -5.21 -19.76
CA VAL A 303 -13.34 -6.58 -19.26
C VAL A 303 -12.76 -6.50 -17.86
N LEU A 304 -13.37 -7.21 -16.92
CA LEU A 304 -12.88 -7.33 -15.54
C LEU A 304 -12.27 -8.71 -15.32
N VAL A 305 -11.04 -8.73 -14.84
CA VAL A 305 -10.32 -9.96 -14.46
C VAL A 305 -10.13 -9.92 -12.95
N THR A 306 -11.00 -10.62 -12.24
CA THR A 306 -11.07 -10.63 -10.77
C THR A 306 -11.25 -12.06 -10.27
N PRO A 307 -10.92 -12.38 -9.01
CA PRO A 307 -11.32 -13.64 -8.40
C PRO A 307 -12.83 -13.82 -8.40
N PRO A 308 -13.34 -15.06 -8.53
CA PRO A 308 -14.77 -15.30 -8.35
C PRO A 308 -15.19 -14.96 -6.93
N HIS A 309 -16.46 -14.55 -6.75
CA HIS A 309 -17.02 -14.34 -5.43
C HIS A 309 -17.44 -15.70 -4.83
N THR A 310 -16.56 -16.29 -4.02
CA THR A 310 -16.73 -17.61 -3.39
C THR A 310 -16.69 -17.51 -1.89
#